data_787fd79d6f7170f0ae5a82dcd6ad6322
#
_entry.id   787fd79d6f7170f0ae5a82dcd6ad6322
#
_cell.length_a   1.000
_cell.length_b   1.000
_cell.length_c   1.000
_cell.angle_alpha   90.00
_cell.angle_beta   90.00
_cell.angle_gamma   90.00
#
_symmetry.space_group_name_H-M   'P 1'
#
loop_
_entity.id
_entity.type
_entity.pdbx_description
1 polymer ?
#
loop_
_entity_poly.entity_id
_entity_poly.type
_entity_poly.pdbx_seq_one_letter_code
_entity_poly.pdbx_strand_id
1 'polypeptide(L)'
;NEKVNAEPVGDLISMLAHHPETRNMEPREYFGNVVLLTVGGNDTTRNTISGSILALNQNPDQFAKLRNDPSLVTPMVSETIRWQTPLAHMRRTAIADAEVGGKTIRKGDKVVMWYVSGNRDETAIDRPDEFIIDRERPRQHLSFGFGVHRCVGNRLAEMQLKILWEEILNRFSRVEVMDEPVRVR
;
A
#
# COMPACT_ATOMS: atom_id res chain seq x y z
N ASN A 1 -2.43 12.19 -27.87
CA ASN A 1 -3.16 12.49 -26.62
C ASN A 1 -4.68 12.40 -26.83
N GLU A 2 -5.16 11.19 -27.13
CA GLU A 2 -6.57 10.93 -27.47
C GLU A 2 -7.53 11.37 -26.35
N LYS A 3 -7.16 11.16 -25.08
CA LYS A 3 -8.00 11.51 -23.91
C LYS A 3 -8.26 13.01 -23.75
N VAL A 4 -7.36 13.89 -24.21
CA VAL A 4 -7.54 15.36 -24.12
C VAL A 4 -8.68 15.82 -25.03
N ASN A 5 -8.88 15.14 -26.16
CA ASN A 5 -9.88 15.48 -27.17
C ASN A 5 -11.16 14.62 -27.08
N ALA A 6 -11.17 13.65 -26.14
CA ALA A 6 -12.33 12.79 -25.91
C ALA A 6 -13.25 13.37 -24.84
N GLU A 7 -14.49 12.93 -24.81
CA GLU A 7 -15.42 13.26 -23.72
C GLU A 7 -14.85 12.78 -22.37
N PRO A 8 -14.99 13.56 -21.29
CA PRO A 8 -14.54 13.16 -19.95
C PRO A 8 -15.22 11.88 -19.47
N VAL A 9 -14.42 10.96 -18.98
CA VAL A 9 -14.88 9.71 -18.36
C VAL A 9 -14.31 9.57 -16.95
N GLY A 10 -14.90 8.68 -16.12
CA GLY A 10 -14.57 8.53 -14.70
C GLY A 10 -13.26 7.77 -14.42
N ASP A 11 -12.22 7.95 -15.23
CA ASP A 11 -10.89 7.39 -14.98
C ASP A 11 -9.85 8.49 -14.65
N LEU A 12 -8.78 8.10 -13.93
CA LEU A 12 -7.74 9.04 -13.48
C LEU A 12 -7.03 9.76 -14.63
N ILE A 13 -6.84 9.11 -15.77
CA ILE A 13 -6.17 9.71 -16.92
C ILE A 13 -7.07 10.78 -17.55
N SER A 14 -8.36 10.49 -17.67
CA SER A 14 -9.36 11.48 -18.14
C SER A 14 -9.45 12.64 -17.16
N MET A 15 -9.44 12.40 -15.85
CA MET A 15 -9.42 13.46 -14.83
C MET A 15 -8.19 14.36 -15.00
N LEU A 16 -6.99 13.82 -15.16
CA LEU A 16 -5.77 14.59 -15.40
C LEU A 16 -5.86 15.42 -16.70
N ALA A 17 -6.47 14.86 -17.74
CA ALA A 17 -6.57 15.49 -19.05
C ALA A 17 -7.56 16.67 -19.08
N HIS A 18 -8.57 16.67 -18.22
CA HIS A 18 -9.68 17.63 -18.28
C HIS A 18 -9.76 18.61 -17.11
N HIS A 19 -9.15 18.26 -15.95
CA HIS A 19 -9.20 19.12 -14.77
C HIS A 19 -8.50 20.46 -15.02
N PRO A 20 -9.05 21.61 -14.64
CA PRO A 20 -8.49 22.94 -14.92
C PRO A 20 -7.02 23.12 -14.50
N GLU A 21 -6.63 22.54 -13.37
CA GLU A 21 -5.26 22.65 -12.84
C GLU A 21 -4.25 21.71 -13.50
N THR A 22 -4.71 20.63 -14.17
CA THR A 22 -3.81 19.61 -14.71
C THR A 22 -3.84 19.47 -16.23
N ARG A 23 -4.90 19.96 -16.90
CA ARG A 23 -5.07 19.84 -18.36
C ARG A 23 -3.96 20.52 -19.17
N ASN A 24 -3.31 21.53 -18.60
CA ASN A 24 -2.26 22.32 -19.24
C ASN A 24 -0.85 21.97 -18.69
N MET A 25 -0.69 20.79 -18.07
CA MET A 25 0.64 20.32 -17.63
C MET A 25 1.60 20.25 -18.80
N GLU A 26 2.85 20.61 -18.57
CA GLU A 26 3.95 20.33 -19.50
C GLU A 26 4.00 18.82 -19.82
N PRO A 27 4.30 18.44 -21.08
CA PRO A 27 4.28 17.03 -21.52
C PRO A 27 5.11 16.09 -20.62
N ARG A 28 6.24 16.56 -20.09
CA ARG A 28 7.10 15.79 -19.19
C ARG A 28 6.44 15.55 -17.81
N GLU A 29 5.76 16.57 -17.30
CA GLU A 29 5.03 16.47 -16.03
C GLU A 29 3.84 15.54 -16.16
N TYR A 30 3.04 15.69 -17.24
CA TYR A 30 1.94 14.79 -17.54
C TYR A 30 2.40 13.33 -17.64
N PHE A 31 3.47 13.08 -18.40
CA PHE A 31 4.06 11.75 -18.52
C PHE A 31 4.50 11.21 -17.16
N GLY A 32 5.15 12.03 -16.32
CA GLY A 32 5.55 11.65 -14.96
C GLY A 32 4.37 11.21 -14.09
N ASN A 33 3.23 11.93 -14.18
CA ASN A 33 2.02 11.56 -13.45
C ASN A 33 1.41 10.25 -13.95
N VAL A 34 1.38 10.01 -15.26
CA VAL A 34 0.89 8.74 -15.83
C VAL A 34 1.76 7.57 -15.40
N VAL A 35 3.09 7.73 -15.44
CA VAL A 35 4.04 6.71 -14.95
C VAL A 35 3.83 6.43 -13.47
N LEU A 36 3.68 7.48 -12.65
CA LEU A 36 3.45 7.35 -11.21
C LEU A 36 2.18 6.54 -10.91
N LEU A 37 1.08 6.84 -11.58
CA LEU A 37 -0.19 6.10 -11.41
C LEU A 37 -0.05 4.64 -11.83
N THR A 38 0.65 4.37 -12.95
CA THR A 38 0.85 3.02 -13.46
C THR A 38 1.73 2.18 -12.52
N VAL A 39 2.88 2.72 -12.10
CA VAL A 39 3.82 2.02 -11.22
C VAL A 39 3.24 1.85 -9.82
N GLY A 40 2.64 2.91 -9.27
CA GLY A 40 2.09 2.88 -7.91
C GLY A 40 0.96 1.86 -7.73
N GLY A 41 0.15 1.63 -8.77
CA GLY A 41 -0.98 0.71 -8.73
C GLY A 41 -0.66 -0.76 -9.05
N ASN A 42 0.51 -1.04 -9.58
CA ASN A 42 0.87 -2.38 -10.07
C ASN A 42 1.67 -3.19 -9.05
N ASP A 43 2.95 -2.87 -8.87
CA ASP A 43 3.88 -3.69 -8.09
C ASP A 43 3.52 -3.82 -6.61
N THR A 44 3.06 -2.74 -6.00
CA THR A 44 2.70 -2.74 -4.57
C THR A 44 1.53 -3.66 -4.29
N THR A 45 0.51 -3.65 -5.14
CA THR A 45 -0.67 -4.51 -5.02
C THR A 45 -0.29 -5.97 -5.26
N ARG A 46 0.45 -6.26 -6.34
CA ARG A 46 0.92 -7.61 -6.66
C ARG A 46 1.75 -8.21 -5.52
N ASN A 47 2.72 -7.45 -5.00
CA ASN A 47 3.55 -7.89 -3.87
C ASN A 47 2.74 -8.11 -2.61
N THR A 48 1.70 -7.30 -2.35
CA THR A 48 0.82 -7.50 -1.21
C THR A 48 -0.03 -8.75 -1.36
N ILE A 49 -0.54 -9.05 -2.56
CA ILE A 49 -1.26 -10.29 -2.85
C ILE A 49 -0.38 -11.51 -2.57
N SER A 50 0.82 -11.58 -3.17
CA SER A 50 1.76 -12.69 -2.95
C SER A 50 2.17 -12.79 -1.48
N GLY A 51 2.44 -11.65 -0.84
CA GLY A 51 2.80 -11.58 0.58
C GLY A 51 1.67 -12.04 1.51
N SER A 52 0.40 -11.84 1.13
CA SER A 52 -0.75 -12.32 1.92
C SER A 52 -0.83 -13.85 1.94
N ILE A 53 -0.59 -14.48 0.79
CA ILE A 53 -0.55 -15.94 0.68
C ILE A 53 0.59 -16.50 1.55
N LEU A 54 1.78 -15.92 1.41
CA LEU A 54 2.94 -16.32 2.19
C LEU A 54 2.70 -16.15 3.70
N ALA A 55 2.23 -14.99 4.13
CA ALA A 55 1.97 -14.69 5.55
C ALA A 55 0.97 -15.65 6.17
N LEU A 56 -0.12 -15.98 5.49
CA LEU A 56 -1.11 -16.94 5.97
C LEU A 56 -0.58 -18.38 5.99
N ASN A 57 0.28 -18.76 5.05
CA ASN A 57 0.93 -20.07 5.08
C ASN A 57 1.96 -20.19 6.22
N GLN A 58 2.67 -19.10 6.53
CA GLN A 58 3.61 -19.05 7.66
C GLN A 58 2.91 -18.95 9.02
N ASN A 59 1.63 -18.57 9.05
CA ASN A 59 0.81 -18.45 10.27
C ASN A 59 -0.48 -19.28 10.11
N PRO A 60 -0.39 -20.63 10.17
CA PRO A 60 -1.51 -21.53 9.87
C PRO A 60 -2.69 -21.38 10.83
N ASP A 61 -2.47 -20.96 12.06
CA ASP A 61 -3.51 -20.63 13.05
C ASP A 61 -4.35 -19.43 12.59
N GLN A 62 -3.70 -18.38 12.03
CA GLN A 62 -4.38 -17.22 11.47
C GLN A 62 -5.14 -17.58 10.19
N PHE A 63 -4.59 -18.50 9.39
CA PHE A 63 -5.29 -18.97 8.19
C PHE A 63 -6.52 -19.81 8.55
N ALA A 64 -6.41 -20.70 9.54
CA ALA A 64 -7.56 -21.46 10.06
C ALA A 64 -8.65 -20.54 10.63
N LYS A 65 -8.27 -19.51 11.38
CA LYS A 65 -9.17 -18.48 11.89
C LYS A 65 -9.91 -17.76 10.77
N LEU A 66 -9.20 -17.33 9.71
CA LEU A 66 -9.80 -16.69 8.54
C LEU A 66 -10.81 -17.60 7.82
N ARG A 67 -10.51 -18.90 7.70
CA ARG A 67 -11.42 -19.87 7.08
C ARG A 67 -12.68 -20.11 7.90
N ASN A 68 -12.54 -20.11 9.22
CA ASN A 68 -13.68 -20.31 10.14
C ASN A 68 -14.57 -19.07 10.23
N ASP A 69 -14.00 -17.88 10.02
CA ASP A 69 -14.72 -16.61 10.02
C ASP A 69 -14.29 -15.71 8.84
N PRO A 70 -14.97 -15.84 7.69
CA PRO A 70 -14.70 -14.99 6.52
C PRO A 70 -14.93 -13.48 6.73
N SER A 71 -15.63 -13.07 7.80
CA SER A 71 -15.78 -11.65 8.13
C SER A 71 -14.43 -10.98 8.44
N LEU A 72 -13.42 -11.77 8.81
CA LEU A 72 -12.06 -11.33 9.09
C LEU A 72 -11.25 -10.96 7.81
N VAL A 73 -11.79 -11.15 6.61
CA VAL A 73 -11.08 -10.76 5.37
C VAL A 73 -10.70 -9.27 5.38
N THR A 74 -11.60 -8.40 5.83
CA THR A 74 -11.31 -6.95 5.85
C THR A 74 -10.17 -6.57 6.81
N PRO A 75 -10.15 -6.95 8.08
CA PRO A 75 -9.02 -6.68 8.97
C PRO A 75 -7.75 -7.42 8.55
N MET A 76 -7.84 -8.65 8.05
CA MET A 76 -6.72 -9.41 7.51
C MET A 76 -6.02 -8.67 6.35
N VAL A 77 -6.79 -8.06 5.44
CA VAL A 77 -6.22 -7.25 4.35
C VAL A 77 -5.40 -6.07 4.90
N SER A 78 -5.93 -5.37 5.90
CA SER A 78 -5.20 -4.26 6.53
C SER A 78 -3.93 -4.74 7.25
N GLU A 79 -4.00 -5.87 7.96
CA GLU A 79 -2.83 -6.48 8.61
C GLU A 79 -1.79 -6.95 7.59
N THR A 80 -2.22 -7.52 6.46
CA THR A 80 -1.31 -7.90 5.37
C THR A 80 -0.57 -6.68 4.81
N ILE A 81 -1.26 -5.57 4.60
CA ILE A 81 -0.67 -4.32 4.10
C ILE A 81 0.34 -3.77 5.10
N ARG A 82 0.05 -3.83 6.40
CA ARG A 82 0.99 -3.50 7.47
C ARG A 82 2.22 -4.41 7.45
N TRP A 83 1.96 -5.72 7.46
CA TRP A 83 2.99 -6.77 7.54
C TRP A 83 3.94 -6.74 6.37
N GLN A 84 3.40 -6.68 5.16
CA GLN A 84 4.17 -6.68 3.92
C GLN A 84 4.91 -5.36 3.69
N THR A 85 4.32 -4.23 4.04
CA THR A 85 4.87 -2.88 3.80
C THR A 85 5.53 -2.78 2.43
N PRO A 86 4.78 -2.91 1.32
CA PRO A 86 5.36 -3.11 -0.03
C PRO A 86 6.22 -1.93 -0.49
N LEU A 87 6.00 -0.73 0.09
CA LEU A 87 6.86 0.43 -0.06
C LEU A 87 7.59 0.67 1.26
N ALA A 88 8.84 0.21 1.36
CA ALA A 88 9.59 0.21 2.60
C ALA A 88 9.89 1.62 3.15
N HIS A 89 10.11 2.59 2.26
CA HIS A 89 10.42 3.97 2.65
C HIS A 89 10.08 4.98 1.55
N MET A 90 9.96 6.23 1.95
CA MET A 90 9.88 7.38 1.04
C MET A 90 10.86 8.46 1.47
N ARG A 91 11.34 9.26 0.52
CA ARG A 91 12.28 10.35 0.76
C ARG A 91 11.64 11.71 0.48
N ARG A 92 12.01 12.70 1.29
CA ARG A 92 11.71 14.13 1.07
C ARG A 92 12.99 14.93 1.06
N THR A 93 12.94 16.12 0.49
CA THR A 93 13.99 17.12 0.63
C THR A 93 13.42 18.29 1.43
N ALA A 94 14.11 18.68 2.48
CA ALA A 94 13.71 19.81 3.30
C ALA A 94 13.76 21.11 2.48
N ILE A 95 12.68 21.87 2.45
CA ILE A 95 12.58 23.15 1.73
C ILE A 95 12.94 24.35 2.62
N ALA A 96 12.98 24.13 3.93
CA ALA A 96 13.39 25.10 4.96
C ALA A 96 14.03 24.33 6.11
N ASP A 97 14.72 25.07 7.01
CA ASP A 97 15.18 24.50 8.26
C ASP A 97 13.98 24.10 9.15
N ALA A 98 14.11 22.97 9.83
CA ALA A 98 13.09 22.44 10.72
C ALA A 98 13.72 21.66 11.88
N GLU A 99 12.96 21.45 12.94
CA GLU A 99 13.35 20.57 14.04
C GLU A 99 12.39 19.38 14.14
N VAL A 100 12.93 18.17 14.23
CA VAL A 100 12.15 16.94 14.40
C VAL A 100 12.83 16.06 15.45
N GLY A 101 12.11 15.76 16.54
CA GLY A 101 12.63 14.92 17.62
C GLY A 101 13.93 15.45 18.24
N GLY A 102 14.06 16.77 18.41
CA GLY A 102 15.25 17.42 18.93
C GLY A 102 16.48 17.42 17.99
N LYS A 103 16.26 17.08 16.70
CA LYS A 103 17.29 17.11 15.65
C LYS A 103 17.00 18.21 14.66
N THR A 104 18.01 19.03 14.35
CA THR A 104 17.92 20.05 13.31
C THR A 104 18.03 19.42 11.93
N ILE A 105 17.05 19.66 11.08
CA ILE A 105 17.05 19.35 9.65
C ILE A 105 17.26 20.66 8.92
N ARG A 106 18.28 20.74 8.07
CA ARG A 106 18.59 21.96 7.30
C ARG A 106 17.89 21.93 5.93
N LYS A 107 17.62 23.08 5.38
CA LYS A 107 17.19 23.23 3.99
C LYS A 107 18.14 22.48 3.05
N GLY A 108 17.57 21.62 2.20
CA GLY A 108 18.31 20.76 1.27
C GLY A 108 18.59 19.35 1.78
N ASP A 109 18.47 19.10 3.08
CA ASP A 109 18.67 17.77 3.66
C ASP A 109 17.68 16.74 3.10
N LYS A 110 18.16 15.50 3.00
CA LYS A 110 17.34 14.36 2.59
C LYS A 110 16.79 13.65 3.81
N VAL A 111 15.49 13.67 3.96
CA VAL A 111 14.77 13.00 5.05
C VAL A 111 14.12 11.73 4.54
N VAL A 112 14.47 10.59 5.12
CA VAL A 112 13.93 9.28 4.77
C VAL A 112 12.93 8.83 5.85
N MET A 113 11.72 8.54 5.43
CA MET A 113 10.67 7.98 6.30
C MET A 113 10.60 6.46 6.09
N TRP A 114 11.04 5.70 7.08
CA TRP A 114 11.03 4.25 7.04
C TRP A 114 9.66 3.70 7.47
N TYR A 115 8.76 3.46 6.52
CA TYR A 115 7.43 2.91 6.80
C TYR A 115 7.50 1.51 7.39
N VAL A 116 8.45 0.69 6.94
CA VAL A 116 8.67 -0.65 7.50
C VAL A 116 9.03 -0.61 8.98
N SER A 117 9.84 0.37 9.41
CA SER A 117 10.17 0.56 10.82
C SER A 117 8.96 1.04 11.62
N GLY A 118 8.23 2.05 11.11
CA GLY A 118 7.03 2.53 11.78
C GLY A 118 5.90 1.48 11.89
N ASN A 119 5.84 0.54 10.94
CA ASN A 119 4.90 -0.58 11.00
C ASN A 119 5.35 -1.72 11.95
N ARG A 120 6.54 -1.60 12.55
CA ARG A 120 7.11 -2.49 13.56
C ARG A 120 7.40 -1.77 14.88
N ASP A 121 6.89 -0.56 15.05
CA ASP A 121 7.09 0.25 16.26
C ASP A 121 6.21 -0.28 17.40
N GLU A 122 6.84 -0.89 18.41
CA GLU A 122 6.17 -1.45 19.58
C GLU A 122 5.52 -0.39 20.49
N THR A 123 5.92 0.86 20.35
CA THR A 123 5.31 1.98 21.09
C THR A 123 3.96 2.40 20.51
N ALA A 124 3.70 2.04 19.25
CA ALA A 124 2.48 2.41 18.52
C ALA A 124 1.60 1.21 18.17
N ILE A 125 2.19 0.02 18.00
CA ILE A 125 1.51 -1.19 17.53
C ILE A 125 1.79 -2.33 18.51
N ASP A 126 0.75 -2.89 19.10
CA ASP A 126 0.87 -4.06 19.97
C ASP A 126 1.38 -5.26 19.19
N ARG A 127 2.39 -5.98 19.74
CA ARG A 127 3.00 -7.16 19.10
C ARG A 127 3.26 -6.98 17.60
N PRO A 128 4.10 -5.98 17.21
CA PRO A 128 4.23 -5.56 15.82
C PRO A 128 4.89 -6.63 14.93
N ASP A 129 5.64 -7.57 15.53
CA ASP A 129 6.34 -8.66 14.85
C ASP A 129 5.48 -9.95 14.75
N GLU A 130 4.22 -9.88 15.15
CA GLU A 130 3.26 -10.95 14.94
C GLU A 130 2.27 -10.58 13.82
N PHE A 131 1.90 -11.58 13.00
CA PHE A 131 0.83 -11.45 12.01
C PHE A 131 -0.50 -11.80 12.65
N ILE A 132 -1.36 -10.80 12.91
CA ILE A 132 -2.61 -10.94 13.67
C ILE A 132 -3.77 -10.37 12.84
N ILE A 133 -4.58 -11.25 12.25
CA ILE A 133 -5.61 -10.86 11.28
C ILE A 133 -6.82 -10.13 11.87
N ASP A 134 -7.03 -10.25 13.17
CA ASP A 134 -8.11 -9.58 13.93
C ASP A 134 -7.59 -8.53 14.90
N ARG A 135 -6.48 -7.90 14.57
CA ARG A 135 -5.91 -6.79 15.34
C ARG A 135 -6.95 -5.72 15.61
N GLU A 136 -7.01 -5.20 16.85
CA GLU A 136 -8.02 -4.22 17.29
C GLU A 136 -8.06 -2.97 16.40
N ARG A 137 -6.88 -2.50 15.95
CA ARG A 137 -6.75 -1.31 15.09
C ARG A 137 -6.04 -1.66 13.78
N PRO A 138 -6.68 -2.44 12.90
CA PRO A 138 -6.00 -3.01 11.74
C PRO A 138 -5.48 -1.96 10.75
N ARG A 139 -6.07 -0.75 10.73
CA ARG A 139 -5.64 0.36 9.85
C ARG A 139 -4.59 1.28 10.46
N GLN A 140 -4.10 0.97 11.66
CA GLN A 140 -3.03 1.71 12.30
C GLN A 140 -1.67 1.28 11.72
N HIS A 141 -1.40 1.70 10.48
CA HIS A 141 -0.14 1.43 9.79
C HIS A 141 0.23 2.58 8.85
N LEU A 142 1.52 2.67 8.49
CA LEU A 142 2.08 3.71 7.64
C LEU A 142 2.28 3.30 6.17
N SER A 143 1.87 2.08 5.77
CA SER A 143 2.12 1.56 4.40
C SER A 143 1.55 2.44 3.28
N PHE A 144 0.47 3.17 3.56
CA PHE A 144 -0.12 4.14 2.62
C PHE A 144 0.44 5.56 2.77
N GLY A 145 1.42 5.76 3.64
CA GLY A 145 1.91 7.09 3.98
C GLY A 145 0.89 7.91 4.78
N PHE A 146 1.23 9.18 5.00
CA PHE A 146 0.41 10.12 5.76
C PHE A 146 0.44 11.53 5.15
N GLY A 147 -0.57 12.35 5.48
CA GLY A 147 -0.66 13.74 5.03
C GLY A 147 -1.05 13.88 3.56
N VAL A 148 -0.61 14.96 2.93
CA VAL A 148 -0.96 15.34 1.55
C VAL A 148 -0.51 14.29 0.51
N HIS A 149 0.54 13.53 0.80
CA HIS A 149 1.04 12.46 -0.06
C HIS A 149 0.50 11.06 0.29
N ARG A 150 -0.55 10.96 1.11
CA ARG A 150 -1.20 9.68 1.36
C ARG A 150 -1.61 9.03 0.04
N CYS A 151 -1.43 7.71 -0.05
CA CYS A 151 -1.77 6.93 -1.25
C CYS A 151 -3.19 7.24 -1.74
N VAL A 152 -3.31 7.69 -2.98
CA VAL A 152 -4.59 8.00 -3.63
C VAL A 152 -5.40 6.71 -3.89
N GLY A 153 -4.70 5.59 -4.15
CA GLY A 153 -5.29 4.28 -4.47
C GLY A 153 -5.56 3.37 -3.26
N ASN A 154 -5.42 3.86 -2.01
CA ASN A 154 -5.55 3.01 -0.82
C ASN A 154 -6.86 2.23 -0.75
N ARG A 155 -7.99 2.85 -1.08
CA ARG A 155 -9.31 2.20 -1.09
C ARG A 155 -9.44 1.15 -2.17
N LEU A 156 -8.88 1.43 -3.36
CA LEU A 156 -8.87 0.50 -4.48
C LEU A 156 -8.03 -0.74 -4.14
N ALA A 157 -6.84 -0.55 -3.55
CA ALA A 157 -5.98 -1.64 -3.12
C ALA A 157 -6.64 -2.52 -2.05
N GLU A 158 -7.24 -1.91 -1.02
CA GLU A 158 -8.00 -2.64 0.01
C GLU A 158 -9.15 -3.45 -0.61
N MET A 159 -9.89 -2.86 -1.55
CA MET A 159 -11.02 -3.51 -2.22
C MET A 159 -10.56 -4.68 -3.10
N GLN A 160 -9.51 -4.51 -3.89
CA GLN A 160 -8.95 -5.57 -4.75
C GLN A 160 -8.50 -6.78 -3.93
N LEU A 161 -7.76 -6.54 -2.83
CA LEU A 161 -7.30 -7.59 -1.92
C LEU A 161 -8.48 -8.29 -1.25
N LYS A 162 -9.48 -7.53 -0.81
CA LYS A 162 -10.69 -8.09 -0.18
C LYS A 162 -11.43 -9.01 -1.14
N ILE A 163 -11.76 -8.54 -2.33
CA ILE A 163 -12.49 -9.34 -3.34
C ILE A 163 -11.69 -10.61 -3.70
N LEU A 164 -10.37 -10.46 -3.91
CA LEU A 164 -9.53 -11.60 -4.21
C LEU A 164 -9.59 -12.67 -3.10
N TRP A 165 -9.50 -12.28 -1.84
CA TRP A 165 -9.55 -13.23 -0.73
C TRP A 165 -10.93 -13.84 -0.51
N GLU A 166 -12.01 -13.08 -0.72
CA GLU A 166 -13.37 -13.61 -0.74
C GLU A 166 -13.52 -14.70 -1.81
N GLU A 167 -13.00 -14.46 -3.03
CA GLU A 167 -13.03 -15.44 -4.11
C GLU A 167 -12.12 -16.65 -3.84
N ILE A 168 -10.94 -16.46 -3.25
CA ILE A 168 -10.05 -17.57 -2.86
C ILE A 168 -10.74 -18.46 -1.83
N LEU A 169 -11.32 -17.90 -0.78
CA LEU A 169 -11.99 -18.66 0.28
C LEU A 169 -13.20 -19.43 -0.25
N ASN A 170 -13.92 -18.89 -1.21
CA ASN A 170 -15.10 -19.51 -1.81
C ASN A 170 -14.74 -20.65 -2.78
N ARG A 171 -13.63 -20.52 -3.50
CA ARG A 171 -13.30 -21.44 -4.62
C ARG A 171 -12.27 -22.51 -4.25
N PHE A 172 -11.41 -22.25 -3.28
CA PHE A 172 -10.29 -23.13 -2.95
C PHE A 172 -10.37 -23.60 -1.50
N SER A 173 -10.42 -24.91 -1.31
CA SER A 173 -10.36 -25.52 0.03
C SER A 173 -8.96 -25.36 0.65
N ARG A 174 -7.91 -25.27 -0.17
CA ARG A 174 -6.51 -25.16 0.25
C ARG A 174 -5.70 -24.28 -0.69
N VAL A 175 -4.85 -23.46 -0.14
CA VAL A 175 -3.84 -22.68 -0.88
C VAL A 175 -2.52 -22.85 -0.14
N GLU A 176 -1.50 -23.36 -0.82
CA GLU A 176 -0.20 -23.69 -0.26
C GLU A 176 0.94 -23.03 -1.03
N VAL A 177 1.95 -22.60 -0.28
CA VAL A 177 3.25 -22.23 -0.83
C VAL A 177 4.10 -23.50 -0.92
N MET A 178 4.47 -23.89 -2.14
CA MET A 178 5.14 -25.19 -2.39
C MET A 178 6.64 -25.13 -2.22
N ASP A 179 7.25 -23.97 -2.45
CA ASP A 179 8.71 -23.79 -2.40
C ASP A 179 9.07 -22.55 -1.59
N GLU A 180 10.32 -22.48 -1.12
CA GLU A 180 10.85 -21.29 -0.46
C GLU A 180 10.78 -20.07 -1.40
N PRO A 181 10.19 -18.96 -0.95
CA PRO A 181 10.05 -17.77 -1.77
C PRO A 181 11.41 -17.16 -2.10
N VAL A 182 11.67 -16.95 -3.39
CA VAL A 182 12.87 -16.26 -3.86
C VAL A 182 12.54 -14.80 -4.13
N ARG A 183 13.26 -13.90 -3.45
CA ARG A 183 13.13 -12.47 -3.71
C ARG A 183 13.80 -12.13 -5.03
N VAL A 184 13.02 -11.77 -6.03
CA VAL A 184 13.52 -11.21 -7.29
C VAL A 184 13.95 -9.77 -7.07
N ARG A 185 15.16 -9.41 -7.47
CA ARG A 185 15.71 -8.04 -7.39
C ARG A 185 15.38 -7.25 -8.63
#